data_d8011b366ea9fee0390445c7a6a66c7e
#
_entry.id   d8011b366ea9fee0390445c7a6a66c7e
#
_cell.length_a   1.000
_cell.length_b   1.000
_cell.length_c   1.000
_cell.angle_alpha   90.00
_cell.angle_beta   90.00
_cell.angle_gamma   90.00
#
_symmetry.space_group_name_H-M   'P 1'
#
loop_
_entity.id
_entity.type
_entity.pdbx_description
1 polymer ?
#
loop_
_entity_poly.entity_id
_entity_poly.type
_entity_poly.pdbx_seq_one_letter_code
_entity_poly.pdbx_strand_id
1 'polypeptide(L)'
;MLRHFKYQQTMKILILNGANLNLQGKRDRGVYGCESFDEFIPRLQQKYADLTIDYCQTNIEGEIVTALHQAEGKYDGVLLNAGGYTHTSVVIRDAIAAIDTPVVEIHISNIAAREDFRHTTLIGSVAIGSIVGFGLNSYILGVEALKLHLQ
;
A
#
# COMPACT_ATOMS: atom_id res chain seq x y z
N MET A 1 -12.72 37.35 -20.25
CA MET A 1 -11.72 36.28 -20.22
C MET A 1 -11.91 35.47 -18.94
N LEU A 2 -12.78 34.45 -18.98
CA LEU A 2 -13.11 33.64 -17.82
C LEU A 2 -11.97 32.63 -17.61
N ARG A 3 -11.18 32.83 -16.56
CA ARG A 3 -10.20 31.82 -16.11
C ARG A 3 -11.00 30.61 -15.61
N HIS A 4 -10.95 29.52 -16.36
CA HIS A 4 -11.40 28.22 -15.89
C HIS A 4 -10.48 27.83 -14.73
N PHE A 5 -10.97 28.04 -13.50
CA PHE A 5 -10.41 27.35 -12.33
C PHE A 5 -10.70 25.86 -12.54
N LYS A 6 -9.74 25.11 -13.07
CA LYS A 6 -9.76 23.66 -12.90
C LYS A 6 -9.69 23.43 -11.40
N TYR A 7 -10.79 22.97 -10.82
CA TYR A 7 -10.76 22.35 -9.49
C TYR A 7 -9.74 21.21 -9.60
N GLN A 8 -8.57 21.42 -9.04
CA GLN A 8 -7.56 20.38 -8.96
C GLN A 8 -8.13 19.36 -7.97
N GLN A 9 -8.64 18.26 -8.51
CA GLN A 9 -9.22 17.20 -7.70
C GLN A 9 -8.11 16.66 -6.78
N THR A 10 -8.37 16.64 -5.48
CA THR A 10 -7.43 16.12 -4.48
C THR A 10 -7.10 14.67 -4.79
N MET A 11 -5.80 14.34 -4.89
CA MET A 11 -5.34 12.97 -5.09
C MET A 11 -5.81 12.07 -3.94
N LYS A 12 -6.35 10.90 -4.27
CA LYS A 12 -6.86 9.91 -3.32
C LYS A 12 -6.03 8.64 -3.38
N ILE A 13 -5.50 8.25 -2.25
CA ILE A 13 -4.68 7.04 -2.10
C ILE A 13 -5.34 6.10 -1.11
N LEU A 14 -5.39 4.82 -1.46
CA LEU A 14 -5.75 3.74 -0.53
C LEU A 14 -4.49 3.06 -0.01
N ILE A 15 -4.36 2.95 1.30
CA ILE A 15 -3.42 2.03 1.95
C ILE A 15 -4.19 0.76 2.27
N LEU A 16 -3.82 -0.34 1.63
CA LEU A 16 -4.43 -1.65 1.78
C LEU A 16 -3.43 -2.62 2.42
N ASN A 17 -3.69 -2.98 3.66
CA ASN A 17 -2.87 -3.89 4.43
C ASN A 17 -3.52 -5.27 4.56
N GLY A 18 -2.73 -6.31 4.33
CA GLY A 18 -3.14 -7.70 4.40
C GLY A 18 -2.96 -8.33 5.78
N ALA A 19 -2.90 -9.66 5.76
CA ALA A 19 -2.90 -10.51 6.95
C ALA A 19 -1.79 -10.15 7.94
N ASN A 20 -2.15 -10.18 9.21
CA ASN A 20 -1.30 -9.95 10.38
C ASN A 20 -0.81 -8.50 10.56
N LEU A 21 -1.09 -7.58 9.65
CA LEU A 21 -0.66 -6.19 9.78
C LEU A 21 -1.43 -5.44 10.87
N ASN A 22 -2.58 -5.96 11.30
CA ASN A 22 -3.28 -5.48 12.50
C ASN A 22 -2.48 -5.68 13.79
N LEU A 23 -1.43 -6.51 13.76
CA LEU A 23 -0.56 -6.79 14.89
C LEU A 23 0.70 -5.91 14.93
N GLN A 24 0.87 -5.00 13.97
CA GLN A 24 1.98 -4.05 13.95
C GLN A 24 2.04 -3.26 15.28
N GLY A 25 3.22 -3.20 15.88
CA GLY A 25 3.45 -2.57 17.19
C GLY A 25 3.11 -3.46 18.40
N LYS A 26 2.46 -4.62 18.19
CA LYS A 26 2.08 -5.59 19.24
C LYS A 26 2.97 -6.83 19.26
N ARG A 27 3.60 -7.16 18.15
CA ARG A 27 4.48 -8.33 17.96
C ARG A 27 5.84 -7.86 17.49
N ASP A 28 6.87 -8.61 17.88
CA ASP A 28 8.19 -8.58 17.28
C ASP A 28 8.75 -7.17 17.02
N ARG A 29 8.83 -6.39 18.10
CA ARG A 29 9.26 -4.97 18.07
C ARG A 29 10.61 -4.77 17.38
N GLY A 30 11.48 -5.79 17.37
CA GLY A 30 12.77 -5.72 16.72
C GLY A 30 12.73 -5.70 15.18
N VAL A 31 11.71 -6.33 14.57
CA VAL A 31 11.58 -6.46 13.11
C VAL A 31 10.66 -5.37 12.53
N TYR A 32 9.53 -5.09 13.20
CA TYR A 32 8.47 -4.23 12.67
C TYR A 32 8.38 -2.87 13.36
N GLY A 33 9.23 -2.59 14.37
CA GLY A 33 9.16 -1.36 15.16
C GLY A 33 8.07 -1.40 16.23
N CYS A 34 7.91 -0.29 16.96
CA CYS A 34 7.00 -0.17 18.10
C CYS A 34 5.68 0.55 17.78
N GLU A 35 5.63 1.32 16.68
CA GLU A 35 4.45 2.13 16.31
C GLU A 35 3.39 1.25 15.64
N SER A 36 2.14 1.38 16.08
CA SER A 36 0.98 0.71 15.47
C SER A 36 0.47 1.50 14.25
N PHE A 37 -0.37 0.87 13.42
CA PHE A 37 -1.04 1.59 12.33
C PHE A 37 -2.08 2.58 12.86
N ASP A 38 -2.69 2.33 14.03
CA ASP A 38 -3.62 3.27 14.66
C ASP A 38 -2.92 4.60 15.02
N GLU A 39 -1.62 4.56 15.31
CA GLU A 39 -0.79 5.74 15.56
C GLU A 39 -0.20 6.32 14.27
N PHE A 40 0.27 5.46 13.38
CA PHE A 40 0.97 5.85 12.16
C PHE A 40 0.05 6.50 11.11
N ILE A 41 -1.12 5.93 10.85
CA ILE A 41 -2.01 6.42 9.79
C ILE A 41 -2.46 7.87 10.02
N PRO A 42 -2.93 8.27 11.22
CA PRO A 42 -3.26 9.68 11.46
C PRO A 42 -2.08 10.63 11.25
N ARG A 43 -0.88 10.21 11.63
CA ARG A 43 0.35 10.99 11.43
C ARG A 43 0.70 11.15 9.94
N LEU A 44 0.52 10.08 9.17
CA LEU A 44 0.71 10.10 7.73
C LEU A 44 -0.32 11.02 7.03
N GLN A 45 -1.59 10.92 7.42
CA GLN A 45 -2.66 11.78 6.90
C GLN A 45 -2.39 13.26 7.21
N GLN A 46 -1.88 13.58 8.39
CA GLN A 46 -1.50 14.94 8.76
C GLN A 46 -0.30 15.44 7.94
N LYS A 47 0.69 14.59 7.71
CA LYS A 47 1.85 14.93 6.85
C LYS A 47 1.43 15.27 5.41
N TYR A 48 0.42 14.59 4.90
CA TYR A 48 -0.10 14.75 3.54
C TYR A 48 -1.53 15.31 3.57
N ALA A 49 -1.73 16.43 4.30
CA ALA A 49 -3.04 17.05 4.49
C ALA A 49 -3.69 17.53 3.16
N ASP A 50 -2.90 17.69 2.11
CA ASP A 50 -3.33 18.02 0.74
C ASP A 50 -3.82 16.80 -0.07
N LEU A 51 -3.66 15.59 0.47
CA LEU A 51 -4.13 14.34 -0.12
C LEU A 51 -5.26 13.74 0.71
N THR A 52 -6.06 12.89 0.09
CA THR A 52 -6.96 11.98 0.82
C THR A 52 -6.28 10.62 0.92
N ILE A 53 -6.01 10.16 2.13
CA ILE A 53 -5.43 8.85 2.40
C ILE A 53 -6.42 8.04 3.22
N ASP A 54 -6.98 7.00 2.61
CA ASP A 54 -7.85 6.03 3.27
C ASP A 54 -7.03 4.78 3.64
N TYR A 55 -7.45 4.11 4.69
CA TYR A 55 -6.79 2.93 5.23
C TYR A 55 -7.76 1.78 5.38
N CYS A 56 -7.36 0.61 4.92
CA CYS A 56 -8.07 -0.65 5.10
C CYS A 56 -7.09 -1.75 5.47
N GLN A 57 -7.45 -2.57 6.44
CA GLN A 57 -6.70 -3.77 6.82
C GLN A 57 -7.65 -4.96 6.89
N THR A 58 -7.26 -6.07 6.31
CA THR A 58 -8.00 -7.34 6.41
C THR A 58 -7.05 -8.53 6.39
N ASN A 59 -7.41 -9.58 7.13
CA ASN A 59 -6.71 -10.86 7.08
C ASN A 59 -7.23 -11.80 5.98
N ILE A 60 -8.30 -11.40 5.30
CA ILE A 60 -9.03 -12.25 4.35
C ILE A 60 -8.60 -11.94 2.92
N GLU A 61 -8.03 -12.92 2.24
CA GLU A 61 -7.50 -12.80 0.88
C GLU A 61 -8.53 -12.25 -0.11
N GLY A 62 -9.75 -12.77 -0.08
CA GLY A 62 -10.84 -12.33 -0.98
C GLY A 62 -11.27 -10.89 -0.73
N GLU A 63 -11.16 -10.39 0.49
CA GLU A 63 -11.45 -8.98 0.79
C GLU A 63 -10.38 -8.05 0.20
N ILE A 64 -9.11 -8.47 0.16
CA ILE A 64 -8.05 -7.73 -0.52
C ILE A 64 -8.36 -7.62 -2.01
N VAL A 65 -8.76 -8.72 -2.64
CA VAL A 65 -9.17 -8.75 -4.05
C VAL A 65 -10.35 -7.79 -4.29
N THR A 66 -11.37 -7.85 -3.45
CA THR A 66 -12.55 -6.98 -3.57
C THR A 66 -12.16 -5.50 -3.39
N ALA A 67 -11.29 -5.19 -2.42
CA ALA A 67 -10.83 -3.82 -2.20
C ALA A 67 -10.04 -3.28 -3.41
N LEU A 68 -9.22 -4.11 -4.06
CA LEU A 68 -8.52 -3.74 -5.30
C LEU A 68 -9.52 -3.44 -6.43
N HIS A 69 -10.53 -4.30 -6.63
CA HIS A 69 -11.58 -4.05 -7.63
C HIS A 69 -12.34 -2.74 -7.35
N GLN A 70 -12.67 -2.48 -6.09
CA GLN A 70 -13.39 -1.26 -5.68
C GLN A 70 -12.52 0.00 -5.73
N ALA A 71 -11.19 -0.14 -5.74
CA ALA A 71 -10.27 0.99 -5.88
C ALA A 71 -10.35 1.61 -7.28
N GLU A 72 -10.72 0.82 -8.28
CA GLU A 72 -10.86 1.29 -9.66
C GLU A 72 -11.89 2.42 -9.75
N GLY A 73 -11.50 3.54 -10.32
CA GLY A 73 -12.34 4.74 -10.44
C GLY A 73 -12.58 5.52 -9.13
N LYS A 74 -12.11 5.02 -8.00
CA LYS A 74 -12.29 5.66 -6.69
C LYS A 74 -10.98 6.25 -6.13
N TYR A 75 -9.87 5.57 -6.34
CA TYR A 75 -8.54 6.00 -5.90
C TYR A 75 -7.63 6.24 -7.09
N ASP A 76 -6.71 7.17 -6.95
CA ASP A 76 -5.67 7.45 -7.95
C ASP A 76 -4.50 6.47 -7.84
N GLY A 77 -4.35 5.82 -6.69
CA GLY A 77 -3.34 4.80 -6.46
C GLY A 77 -3.56 4.00 -5.19
N VAL A 78 -2.93 2.85 -5.11
CA VAL A 78 -2.99 1.93 -3.96
C VAL A 78 -1.58 1.63 -3.48
N LEU A 79 -1.36 1.73 -2.16
CA LEU A 79 -0.20 1.17 -1.49
C LEU A 79 -0.63 -0.17 -0.88
N LEU A 80 -0.14 -1.26 -1.43
CA LEU A 80 -0.52 -2.62 -1.03
C LEU A 80 0.61 -3.28 -0.25
N ASN A 81 0.37 -3.56 1.01
CA ASN A 81 1.18 -4.50 1.79
C ASN A 81 0.35 -5.77 2.02
N ALA A 82 0.49 -6.74 1.14
CA ALA A 82 -0.30 -7.97 1.19
C ALA A 82 0.13 -8.93 2.32
N GLY A 83 1.19 -8.58 3.07
CA GLY A 83 1.76 -9.47 4.08
C GLY A 83 2.27 -10.76 3.45
N GLY A 84 2.03 -11.89 4.10
CA GLY A 84 2.44 -13.20 3.59
C GLY A 84 1.80 -13.60 2.26
N TYR A 85 0.64 -13.04 1.93
CA TYR A 85 -0.01 -13.28 0.63
C TYR A 85 0.83 -12.82 -0.58
N THR A 86 1.77 -11.92 -0.38
CA THR A 86 2.75 -11.51 -1.39
C THR A 86 3.44 -12.71 -2.07
N HIS A 87 3.70 -13.75 -1.29
CA HIS A 87 4.50 -14.91 -1.71
C HIS A 87 3.64 -16.08 -2.18
N THR A 88 2.31 -16.02 -2.01
CA THR A 88 1.42 -17.17 -2.20
C THR A 88 0.17 -16.88 -3.02
N SER A 89 -0.30 -15.62 -3.09
CA SER A 89 -1.60 -15.30 -3.66
C SER A 89 -1.54 -14.97 -5.15
N VAL A 90 -1.91 -15.95 -5.98
CA VAL A 90 -2.14 -15.73 -7.41
C VAL A 90 -3.36 -14.83 -7.64
N VAL A 91 -4.42 -14.97 -6.82
CA VAL A 91 -5.66 -14.20 -7.02
C VAL A 91 -5.46 -12.71 -6.73
N ILE A 92 -4.63 -12.33 -5.75
CA ILE A 92 -4.26 -10.92 -5.51
C ILE A 92 -3.42 -10.40 -6.67
N ARG A 93 -2.44 -11.17 -7.14
CA ARG A 93 -1.66 -10.82 -8.33
C ARG A 93 -2.57 -10.54 -9.53
N ASP A 94 -3.52 -11.41 -9.79
CA ASP A 94 -4.42 -11.28 -10.93
C ASP A 94 -5.38 -10.09 -10.77
N ALA A 95 -5.81 -9.79 -9.54
CA ALA A 95 -6.60 -8.60 -9.24
C ALA A 95 -5.84 -7.30 -9.55
N ILE A 96 -4.56 -7.22 -9.20
CA ILE A 96 -3.70 -6.07 -9.54
C ILE A 96 -3.57 -5.93 -11.05
N ALA A 97 -3.33 -7.04 -11.75
CA ALA A 97 -3.18 -7.03 -13.20
C ALA A 97 -4.47 -6.65 -13.95
N ALA A 98 -5.63 -6.83 -13.32
CA ALA A 98 -6.93 -6.56 -13.93
C ALA A 98 -7.42 -5.12 -13.82
N ILE A 99 -6.82 -4.30 -12.94
CA ILE A 99 -7.21 -2.90 -12.71
C ILE A 99 -6.23 -1.94 -13.34
N ASP A 100 -6.71 -0.76 -13.72
CA ASP A 100 -5.87 0.32 -14.26
C ASP A 100 -5.28 1.20 -13.15
N THR A 101 -5.86 1.17 -11.95
CA THR A 101 -5.36 1.91 -10.79
C THR A 101 -3.95 1.44 -10.44
N PRO A 102 -2.94 2.33 -10.42
CA PRO A 102 -1.56 1.94 -10.12
C PRO A 102 -1.42 1.43 -8.68
N VAL A 103 -0.71 0.32 -8.53
CA VAL A 103 -0.43 -0.31 -7.24
C VAL A 103 1.07 -0.30 -6.98
N VAL A 104 1.48 0.20 -5.81
CA VAL A 104 2.85 0.08 -5.30
C VAL A 104 2.86 -1.01 -4.25
N GLU A 105 3.75 -1.99 -4.41
CA GLU A 105 4.01 -3.04 -3.41
C GLU A 105 4.82 -2.45 -2.25
N ILE A 106 4.34 -2.65 -1.02
CA ILE A 106 4.98 -2.15 0.20
C ILE A 106 5.33 -3.31 1.12
N HIS A 107 6.55 -3.30 1.66
CA HIS A 107 6.99 -4.17 2.75
C HIS A 107 7.70 -3.35 3.82
N ILE A 108 7.35 -3.60 5.09
CA ILE A 108 7.98 -2.97 6.25
C ILE A 108 9.40 -3.52 6.43
N SER A 109 9.54 -4.86 6.41
CA SER A 109 10.82 -5.53 6.56
C SER A 109 11.58 -5.60 5.23
N ASN A 110 12.90 -5.77 5.31
CA ASN A 110 13.70 -6.16 4.16
C ASN A 110 13.50 -7.67 3.91
N ILE A 111 12.61 -8.00 2.99
CA ILE A 111 12.27 -9.40 2.68
C ILE A 111 13.45 -10.20 2.14
N ALA A 112 14.43 -9.55 1.51
CA ALA A 112 15.64 -10.20 1.03
C ALA A 112 16.55 -10.68 2.17
N ALA A 113 16.39 -10.13 3.37
CA ALA A 113 17.13 -10.53 4.57
C ALA A 113 16.38 -11.55 5.45
N ARG A 114 15.23 -12.04 4.98
CA ARG A 114 14.37 -12.99 5.68
C ARG A 114 14.47 -14.38 5.07
N GLU A 115 13.52 -15.26 5.37
CA GLU A 115 13.49 -16.65 4.90
C GLU A 115 13.42 -16.73 3.36
N ASP A 116 14.01 -17.75 2.78
CA ASP A 116 14.15 -17.92 1.32
C ASP A 116 12.81 -17.81 0.57
N PHE A 117 11.70 -18.31 1.16
CA PHE A 117 10.39 -18.23 0.52
C PHE A 117 9.88 -16.78 0.36
N ARG A 118 10.47 -15.81 1.09
CA ARG A 118 10.11 -14.39 0.97
C ARG A 118 10.86 -13.66 -0.14
N HIS A 119 11.85 -14.31 -0.75
CA HIS A 119 12.65 -13.70 -1.83
C HIS A 119 11.88 -13.63 -3.15
N THR A 120 10.77 -14.39 -3.29
CA THR A 120 9.90 -14.34 -4.45
C THR A 120 8.62 -13.58 -4.11
N THR A 121 8.31 -12.55 -4.88
CA THR A 121 7.03 -11.85 -4.82
C THR A 121 6.20 -12.17 -6.06
N LEU A 122 4.97 -12.61 -5.87
CA LEU A 122 4.02 -12.86 -6.98
C LEU A 122 3.39 -11.55 -7.45
N ILE A 123 3.28 -10.54 -6.59
CA ILE A 123 2.59 -9.29 -6.90
C ILE A 123 3.53 -8.22 -7.49
N GLY A 124 4.83 -8.30 -7.23
CA GLY A 124 5.79 -7.29 -7.66
C GLY A 124 5.85 -7.09 -9.17
N SER A 125 5.67 -8.16 -9.96
CA SER A 125 5.72 -8.10 -11.42
C SER A 125 4.53 -7.36 -12.06
N VAL A 126 3.43 -7.21 -11.33
CA VAL A 126 2.20 -6.53 -11.78
C VAL A 126 1.96 -5.19 -11.07
N ALA A 127 2.74 -4.88 -10.05
CA ALA A 127 2.80 -3.56 -9.41
C ALA A 127 3.66 -2.60 -10.27
N ILE A 128 3.46 -1.29 -10.10
CA ILE A 128 4.31 -0.30 -10.80
C ILE A 128 5.72 -0.22 -10.21
N GLY A 129 5.90 -0.70 -8.98
CA GLY A 129 7.18 -0.77 -8.28
C GLY A 129 7.00 -1.35 -6.89
N SER A 130 8.12 -1.63 -6.22
CA SER A 130 8.16 -2.20 -4.88
C SER A 130 9.07 -1.39 -3.96
N ILE A 131 8.62 -1.14 -2.74
CA ILE A 131 9.39 -0.47 -1.69
C ILE A 131 9.49 -1.41 -0.51
N VAL A 132 10.71 -1.72 -0.11
CA VAL A 132 11.02 -2.83 0.79
C VAL A 132 12.03 -2.40 1.84
N GLY A 133 11.75 -2.62 3.13
CA GLY A 133 12.78 -2.62 4.16
C GLY A 133 13.00 -1.32 4.94
N PHE A 134 12.21 -0.29 4.72
CA PHE A 134 12.37 1.00 5.39
C PHE A 134 11.40 1.17 6.58
N GLY A 135 10.89 0.07 7.14
CA GLY A 135 9.92 0.14 8.22
C GLY A 135 8.62 0.84 7.77
N LEU A 136 7.98 1.56 8.66
CA LEU A 136 6.78 2.34 8.32
C LEU A 136 7.08 3.49 7.34
N ASN A 137 8.32 3.94 7.23
CA ASN A 137 8.73 4.92 6.21
C ASN A 137 8.54 4.39 4.79
N SER A 138 8.43 3.09 4.58
CA SER A 138 8.10 2.50 3.29
C SER A 138 6.77 3.04 2.73
N TYR A 139 5.80 3.32 3.60
CA TYR A 139 4.52 3.93 3.19
C TYR A 139 4.68 5.40 2.77
N ILE A 140 5.54 6.15 3.47
CA ILE A 140 5.87 7.54 3.08
C ILE A 140 6.51 7.54 1.69
N LEU A 141 7.49 6.66 1.47
CA LEU A 141 8.13 6.50 0.16
C LEU A 141 7.12 6.06 -0.91
N GLY A 142 6.14 5.24 -0.56
CA GLY A 142 5.06 4.82 -1.43
C GLY A 142 4.16 5.98 -1.86
N VAL A 143 3.79 6.87 -0.94
CA VAL A 143 3.04 8.09 -1.27
C VAL A 143 3.83 8.95 -2.25
N GLU A 144 5.12 9.17 -1.99
CA GLU A 144 5.98 9.95 -2.90
C GLU A 144 6.12 9.27 -4.28
N ALA A 145 6.23 7.93 -4.32
CA ALA A 145 6.28 7.19 -5.57
C ALA A 145 5.00 7.38 -6.41
N LEU A 146 3.82 7.30 -5.79
CA LEU A 146 2.55 7.57 -6.48
C LEU A 146 2.44 9.01 -6.95
N LYS A 147 2.85 9.99 -6.14
CA LYS A 147 2.87 11.40 -6.54
C LYS A 147 3.73 11.62 -7.79
N LEU A 148 4.90 11.02 -7.85
CA LEU A 148 5.80 11.10 -9.00
C LEU A 148 5.22 10.37 -10.23
N HIS A 149 4.58 9.23 -10.04
CA HIS A 149 4.01 8.44 -11.14
C HIS A 149 2.80 9.13 -11.79
N LEU A 150 2.01 9.89 -11.00
CA LEU A 150 0.77 10.54 -11.43
C LEU A 150 0.98 12.00 -11.90
N GLN A 151 2.20 12.50 -11.88
CA GLN A 151 2.58 13.77 -12.50
C GLN A 151 2.76 13.58 -14.02
#